data_6d344c8bb8419af3106d7a5e65152651
#
_entry.id   6d344c8bb8419af3106d7a5e65152651
#
_cell.length_a   1.000
_cell.length_b   1.000
_cell.length_c   1.000
_cell.angle_alpha   90.00
_cell.angle_beta   90.00
_cell.angle_gamma   90.00
#
_symmetry.space_group_name_H-M   'P 1'
#
loop_
_entity.id
_entity.type
_entity.pdbx_description
1 polymer ?
#
loop_
_entity_poly.entity_id
_entity_poly.type
_entity_poly.pdbx_seq_one_letter_code
_entity_poly.pdbx_strand_id
1 'polypeptide(L)'
;MRVLFFATRMPDMCGAFLHDIDLAIELQKRGHQVAFMTTERPKEGVNGGMYRGFRFMHYTAGSELLESSQVWICPHSPALPAVRKINSRGFERPIVATCHYDGQHGAVNAYTSTAWKELLFFINGKMEANFRASITPWPSSIVRTEVIRPIMQEDKLKMDPLPSGDMITLVNANVNKGVHQFIELAKRMPDRRFLGIVPYYGEMWVPPAPGNVEWIKFDDDVRNILKRTRILLLPSKYESFGRIAVEAMFNKIPVIYSKSDPTAPAPGTTEGVEEWITSGGIPCARDRPEQWIDAITALDDPVVYAERQELSKTCISNMDLFTEAARIADKVESFVRENPVTVKTTHSAGVAVRGVTPAARMPQAPPVGSVLGFSGGRLKIRR
;
A
#
# COMPACT_ATOMS: atom_id res chain seq x y z
N MET A 1 -22.33 7.73 10.13
CA MET A 1 -22.51 6.26 10.02
C MET A 1 -21.51 5.51 10.86
N ARG A 2 -21.77 4.21 11.12
CA ARG A 2 -20.81 3.30 11.75
C ARG A 2 -20.16 2.44 10.67
N VAL A 3 -18.84 2.56 10.54
CA VAL A 3 -18.02 1.94 9.50
C VAL A 3 -17.11 0.90 10.13
N LEU A 4 -17.13 -0.31 9.60
CA LEU A 4 -16.30 -1.40 10.06
C LEU A 4 -15.29 -1.78 8.97
N PHE A 5 -14.00 -1.56 9.25
CA PHE A 5 -12.93 -2.02 8.40
C PHE A 5 -12.51 -3.45 8.77
N PHE A 6 -12.27 -4.27 7.77
CA PHE A 6 -11.67 -5.58 7.94
C PHE A 6 -10.22 -5.53 7.49
N ALA A 7 -9.35 -6.07 8.28
CA ALA A 7 -7.95 -6.29 7.96
C ALA A 7 -7.59 -7.76 8.22
N THR A 8 -6.60 -8.28 7.53
CA THR A 8 -6.12 -9.64 7.81
C THR A 8 -5.57 -9.72 9.24
N ARG A 9 -4.73 -8.75 9.57
CA ARG A 9 -4.13 -8.56 10.90
C ARG A 9 -3.95 -7.06 11.17
N MET A 10 -3.69 -6.71 12.42
CA MET A 10 -3.45 -5.32 12.78
C MET A 10 -2.39 -5.24 13.89
N PRO A 11 -1.33 -4.42 13.73
CA PRO A 11 -1.01 -3.61 12.54
C PRO A 11 -0.51 -4.45 11.35
N ASP A 12 -0.64 -3.89 10.16
CA ASP A 12 0.02 -4.35 8.94
C ASP A 12 0.66 -3.16 8.21
N MET A 13 1.89 -3.30 7.72
CA MET A 13 2.64 -2.19 7.12
C MET A 13 2.72 -2.29 5.60
N CYS A 14 1.73 -2.89 4.98
CA CYS A 14 1.60 -2.91 3.52
C CYS A 14 0.85 -1.69 2.98
N GLY A 15 1.06 -1.35 1.70
CA GLY A 15 0.43 -0.20 1.07
C GLY A 15 -1.11 -0.23 1.09
N ALA A 16 -1.71 -1.42 1.04
CA ALA A 16 -3.16 -1.61 1.15
C ALA A 16 -3.68 -1.22 2.54
N PHE A 17 -3.00 -1.65 3.60
CA PHE A 17 -3.38 -1.30 4.97
C PHE A 17 -3.22 0.20 5.26
N LEU A 18 -2.14 0.82 4.74
CA LEU A 18 -1.94 2.27 4.87
C LEU A 18 -3.05 3.05 4.17
N HIS A 19 -3.51 2.60 3.00
CA HIS A 19 -4.66 3.17 2.31
C HIS A 19 -5.93 3.10 3.15
N ASP A 20 -6.22 1.95 3.75
CA ASP A 20 -7.41 1.76 4.59
C ASP A 20 -7.36 2.61 5.87
N ILE A 21 -6.19 2.74 6.49
CA ILE A 21 -5.99 3.63 7.65
C ILE A 21 -6.22 5.10 7.26
N ASP A 22 -5.70 5.54 6.13
CA ASP A 22 -5.86 6.92 5.67
C ASP A 22 -7.34 7.21 5.31
N LEU A 23 -8.06 6.26 4.71
CA LEU A 23 -9.52 6.36 4.49
C LEU A 23 -10.29 6.38 5.82
N ALA A 24 -9.91 5.55 6.78
CA ALA A 24 -10.52 5.52 8.11
C ALA A 24 -10.38 6.86 8.83
N ILE A 25 -9.20 7.49 8.74
CA ILE A 25 -8.94 8.84 9.28
C ILE A 25 -9.86 9.87 8.62
N GLU A 26 -10.00 9.83 7.29
CA GLU A 26 -10.87 10.77 6.57
C GLU A 26 -12.35 10.60 6.96
N LEU A 27 -12.83 9.36 7.04
CA LEU A 27 -14.20 9.08 7.48
C LEU A 27 -14.43 9.52 8.94
N GLN A 28 -13.42 9.36 9.82
CA GLN A 28 -13.52 9.84 11.20
C GLN A 28 -13.56 11.38 11.27
N LYS A 29 -12.79 12.10 10.46
CA LYS A 29 -12.85 13.56 10.34
C LYS A 29 -14.23 14.05 9.91
N ARG A 30 -14.95 13.28 9.11
CA ARG A 30 -16.33 13.54 8.68
C ARG A 30 -17.40 13.17 9.72
N GLY A 31 -17.01 12.78 10.93
CA GLY A 31 -17.88 12.45 12.03
C GLY A 31 -18.43 11.02 12.01
N HIS A 32 -17.84 10.12 11.24
CA HIS A 32 -18.22 8.71 11.26
C HIS A 32 -17.53 7.97 12.41
N GLN A 33 -18.24 6.98 12.96
CA GLN A 33 -17.66 6.06 13.95
C GLN A 33 -16.97 4.93 13.20
N VAL A 34 -15.65 4.77 13.42
CA VAL A 34 -14.82 3.81 12.70
C VAL A 34 -14.19 2.84 13.68
N ALA A 35 -14.27 1.55 13.33
CA ALA A 35 -13.57 0.47 14.04
C ALA A 35 -12.98 -0.51 13.04
N PHE A 36 -12.04 -1.34 13.51
CA PHE A 36 -11.40 -2.37 12.73
C PHE A 36 -11.72 -3.76 13.27
N MET A 37 -11.77 -4.74 12.37
CA MET A 37 -11.93 -6.14 12.68
C MET A 37 -10.85 -6.95 11.96
N THR A 38 -10.17 -7.84 12.68
CA THR A 38 -9.15 -8.70 12.09
C THR A 38 -9.73 -10.08 11.78
N THR A 39 -9.33 -10.65 10.65
CA THR A 39 -9.73 -11.99 10.22
C THR A 39 -8.77 -13.06 10.70
N GLU A 40 -7.52 -12.72 10.98
CA GLU A 40 -6.53 -13.59 11.63
C GLU A 40 -6.35 -13.20 13.10
N ARG A 41 -6.20 -14.21 13.95
CA ARG A 41 -5.90 -13.97 15.37
C ARG A 41 -4.50 -13.41 15.55
N PRO A 42 -4.30 -12.42 16.44
CA PRO A 42 -2.97 -11.97 16.81
C PRO A 42 -2.16 -13.16 17.38
N LYS A 43 -0.88 -13.20 17.09
CA LYS A 43 0.02 -14.29 17.53
C LYS A 43 0.09 -14.49 19.05
N GLU A 44 -0.18 -13.45 19.81
CA GLU A 44 -0.05 -13.39 21.27
C GLU A 44 -1.39 -13.59 22.02
N GLY A 45 -2.44 -14.04 21.33
CA GLY A 45 -3.74 -14.28 21.98
C GLY A 45 -4.54 -13.02 22.34
N VAL A 46 -4.08 -11.84 21.96
CA VAL A 46 -4.79 -10.58 22.17
C VAL A 46 -5.95 -10.48 21.19
N ASN A 47 -7.19 -10.54 21.69
CA ASN A 47 -8.39 -10.51 20.85
C ASN A 47 -8.76 -9.09 20.35
N GLY A 48 -7.99 -8.06 20.69
CA GLY A 48 -8.25 -6.68 20.27
C GLY A 48 -7.33 -5.67 20.95
N GLY A 49 -7.48 -4.41 20.61
CA GLY A 49 -6.68 -3.31 21.15
C GLY A 49 -6.99 -1.98 20.48
N MET A 50 -6.02 -1.06 20.58
CA MET A 50 -6.04 0.25 19.94
C MET A 50 -4.82 0.40 19.02
N TYR A 51 -5.01 0.90 17.81
CA TYR A 51 -3.95 1.25 16.89
C TYR A 51 -4.27 2.57 16.17
N ARG A 52 -3.36 3.55 16.26
CA ARG A 52 -3.53 4.90 15.67
C ARG A 52 -4.90 5.55 16.00
N GLY A 53 -5.41 5.32 17.22
CA GLY A 53 -6.70 5.87 17.66
C GLY A 53 -7.93 5.03 17.25
N PHE A 54 -7.75 3.96 16.50
CA PHE A 54 -8.83 3.05 16.14
C PHE A 54 -8.89 1.83 17.04
N ARG A 55 -10.11 1.50 17.52
CA ARG A 55 -10.38 0.23 18.18
C ARG A 55 -10.33 -0.90 17.16
N PHE A 56 -9.66 -1.99 17.47
CA PHE A 56 -9.72 -3.20 16.66
C PHE A 56 -10.01 -4.44 17.51
N MET A 57 -10.68 -5.42 16.89
CA MET A 57 -11.02 -6.71 17.53
C MET A 57 -10.91 -7.83 16.50
N HIS A 58 -10.67 -9.05 16.99
CA HIS A 58 -10.83 -10.25 16.15
C HIS A 58 -12.34 -10.52 15.91
N TYR A 59 -12.71 -10.98 14.72
CA TYR A 59 -14.12 -11.11 14.32
C TYR A 59 -14.95 -12.05 15.22
N THR A 60 -14.32 -13.00 15.90
CA THR A 60 -15.02 -13.90 16.85
C THR A 60 -15.38 -13.23 18.17
N ALA A 61 -14.77 -12.08 18.51
CA ALA A 61 -14.99 -11.33 19.73
C ALA A 61 -15.84 -10.06 19.53
N GLY A 62 -16.15 -9.71 18.28
CA GLY A 62 -16.73 -8.41 17.91
C GLY A 62 -18.15 -8.49 17.32
N SER A 63 -19.03 -9.38 17.79
CA SER A 63 -20.40 -9.49 17.27
C SER A 63 -21.16 -8.16 17.29
N GLU A 64 -21.00 -7.35 18.35
CA GLU A 64 -21.60 -6.02 18.47
C GLU A 64 -21.18 -5.07 17.31
N LEU A 65 -19.90 -5.10 16.91
CA LEU A 65 -19.40 -4.28 15.80
C LEU A 65 -20.01 -4.73 14.46
N LEU A 66 -20.15 -6.05 14.25
CA LEU A 66 -20.79 -6.61 13.06
C LEU A 66 -22.28 -6.17 12.98
N GLU A 67 -22.99 -6.29 14.09
CA GLU A 67 -24.42 -5.98 14.15
C GLU A 67 -24.71 -4.47 14.03
N SER A 68 -23.86 -3.65 14.62
CA SER A 68 -24.09 -2.20 14.69
C SER A 68 -23.53 -1.41 13.50
N SER A 69 -22.66 -1.97 12.68
CA SER A 69 -22.09 -1.28 11.53
C SER A 69 -23.07 -1.19 10.35
N GLN A 70 -22.93 -0.14 9.55
CA GLN A 70 -23.77 0.14 8.39
C GLN A 70 -23.09 -0.21 7.07
N VAL A 71 -21.76 -0.28 7.06
CA VAL A 71 -20.94 -0.63 5.90
C VAL A 71 -19.69 -1.36 6.36
N TRP A 72 -19.25 -2.32 5.55
CA TRP A 72 -18.02 -3.06 5.74
C TRP A 72 -17.03 -2.71 4.65
N ILE A 73 -15.82 -2.34 5.05
CA ILE A 73 -14.74 -1.96 4.14
C ILE A 73 -13.58 -2.93 4.33
N CYS A 74 -12.99 -3.40 3.23
CA CYS A 74 -11.87 -4.34 3.30
C CYS A 74 -10.95 -4.22 2.07
N PRO A 75 -9.68 -4.64 2.16
CA PRO A 75 -8.90 -4.93 0.98
C PRO A 75 -9.52 -6.14 0.27
N HIS A 76 -9.46 -6.16 -1.07
CA HIS A 76 -10.12 -7.20 -1.87
C HIS A 76 -9.62 -8.62 -1.51
N SER A 77 -8.32 -8.83 -1.40
CA SER A 77 -7.74 -10.11 -1.03
C SER A 77 -6.65 -9.91 0.03
N PRO A 78 -6.50 -10.82 0.97
CA PRO A 78 -7.30 -12.05 1.17
C PRO A 78 -8.58 -11.82 1.98
N ALA A 79 -8.89 -10.60 2.41
CA ALA A 79 -9.97 -10.33 3.36
C ALA A 79 -11.38 -10.51 2.75
N LEU A 80 -11.63 -10.10 1.52
CA LEU A 80 -12.97 -10.09 0.93
C LEU A 80 -13.69 -11.45 0.96
N PRO A 81 -13.06 -12.59 0.63
CA PRO A 81 -13.74 -13.90 0.74
C PRO A 81 -14.20 -14.20 2.16
N ALA A 82 -13.40 -13.87 3.17
CA ALA A 82 -13.76 -14.06 4.58
C ALA A 82 -14.90 -13.11 4.98
N VAL A 83 -14.84 -11.86 4.56
CA VAL A 83 -15.89 -10.84 4.81
C VAL A 83 -17.22 -11.27 4.22
N ARG A 84 -17.25 -11.74 2.96
CA ARG A 84 -18.44 -12.28 2.31
C ARG A 84 -19.02 -13.49 3.09
N LYS A 85 -18.15 -14.41 3.53
CA LYS A 85 -18.56 -15.56 4.34
C LYS A 85 -19.17 -15.14 5.69
N ILE A 86 -18.64 -14.09 6.31
CA ILE A 86 -19.23 -13.55 7.55
C ILE A 86 -20.59 -12.89 7.22
N ASN A 87 -20.64 -12.09 6.15
CA ASN A 87 -21.83 -11.36 5.74
C ASN A 87 -23.01 -12.27 5.39
N SER A 88 -22.75 -13.43 4.77
CA SER A 88 -23.76 -14.45 4.42
C SER A 88 -24.46 -15.10 5.62
N ARG A 89 -24.00 -14.83 6.86
CA ARG A 89 -24.64 -15.30 8.10
C ARG A 89 -25.86 -14.44 8.52
N GLY A 90 -26.37 -13.59 7.62
CA GLY A 90 -27.56 -12.78 7.85
C GLY A 90 -27.28 -11.33 8.22
N PHE A 91 -26.05 -10.84 8.03
CA PHE A 91 -25.75 -9.41 8.26
C PHE A 91 -26.19 -8.53 7.10
N GLU A 92 -26.01 -8.98 5.86
CA GLU A 92 -26.42 -8.32 4.61
C GLU A 92 -25.92 -6.86 4.50
N ARG A 93 -24.70 -6.59 4.93
CA ARG A 93 -24.11 -5.26 4.89
C ARG A 93 -23.59 -4.93 3.50
N PRO A 94 -23.74 -3.68 3.01
CA PRO A 94 -23.00 -3.24 1.83
C PRO A 94 -21.50 -3.36 2.08
N ILE A 95 -20.77 -3.88 1.08
CA ILE A 95 -19.34 -4.09 1.16
C ILE A 95 -18.63 -3.11 0.21
N VAL A 96 -17.61 -2.46 0.70
CA VAL A 96 -16.65 -1.69 -0.10
C VAL A 96 -15.32 -2.42 -0.05
N ALA A 97 -14.72 -2.71 -1.21
CA ALA A 97 -13.45 -3.39 -1.24
C ALA A 97 -12.48 -2.73 -2.22
N THR A 98 -11.19 -2.64 -1.83
CA THR A 98 -10.14 -2.04 -2.66
C THR A 98 -9.20 -3.10 -3.21
N CYS A 99 -9.09 -3.18 -4.53
CA CYS A 99 -8.19 -4.07 -5.24
C CYS A 99 -6.82 -3.41 -5.39
N HIS A 100 -5.83 -3.90 -4.64
CA HIS A 100 -4.46 -3.41 -4.67
C HIS A 100 -3.51 -4.26 -5.51
N TYR A 101 -3.97 -5.41 -6.02
CA TYR A 101 -3.15 -6.40 -6.71
C TYR A 101 -3.96 -7.22 -7.72
N ASP A 102 -3.40 -7.47 -8.91
CA ASP A 102 -4.08 -8.17 -10.02
C ASP A 102 -4.43 -9.65 -9.76
N GLY A 103 -3.65 -10.35 -8.97
CA GLY A 103 -3.87 -11.78 -8.67
C GLY A 103 -5.15 -12.09 -7.88
N GLN A 104 -6.01 -11.10 -7.68
CA GLN A 104 -7.19 -11.19 -6.80
C GLN A 104 -8.47 -11.64 -7.52
N HIS A 105 -8.38 -11.99 -8.79
CA HIS A 105 -9.53 -12.35 -9.63
C HIS A 105 -10.24 -13.67 -9.24
N GLY A 106 -9.60 -14.54 -8.48
CA GLY A 106 -10.16 -15.85 -8.10
C GLY A 106 -11.43 -15.81 -7.24
N ALA A 107 -11.82 -14.64 -6.72
CA ALA A 107 -13.01 -14.49 -5.88
C ALA A 107 -14.32 -14.26 -6.68
N VAL A 108 -14.24 -14.22 -8.01
CA VAL A 108 -15.30 -13.73 -8.90
C VAL A 108 -16.46 -14.69 -9.07
N ASN A 109 -16.27 -15.99 -8.89
CA ASN A 109 -17.33 -16.99 -9.08
C ASN A 109 -18.44 -16.95 -8.01
N ALA A 110 -18.38 -16.00 -7.07
CA ALA A 110 -19.31 -15.90 -5.94
C ALA A 110 -20.48 -14.92 -6.14
N TYR A 111 -20.59 -14.25 -7.30
CA TYR A 111 -21.63 -13.23 -7.52
C TYR A 111 -23.00 -13.77 -7.90
N THR A 112 -23.24 -15.06 -7.83
CA THR A 112 -24.45 -15.69 -8.35
C THR A 112 -25.71 -15.46 -7.49
N SER A 113 -25.59 -14.99 -6.25
CA SER A 113 -26.75 -14.72 -5.40
C SER A 113 -26.31 -14.04 -4.10
N THR A 114 -26.13 -12.73 -4.09
CA THR A 114 -25.85 -11.99 -2.86
C THR A 114 -27.05 -11.14 -2.46
N ALA A 115 -27.41 -11.19 -1.17
CA ALA A 115 -28.43 -10.32 -0.58
C ALA A 115 -27.90 -8.89 -0.35
N TRP A 116 -26.59 -8.65 -0.54
CA TRP A 116 -25.93 -7.36 -0.32
C TRP A 116 -25.37 -6.78 -1.61
N LYS A 117 -24.98 -5.51 -1.57
CA LYS A 117 -24.35 -4.76 -2.66
C LYS A 117 -22.86 -4.57 -2.41
N GLU A 118 -22.08 -4.49 -3.49
CA GLU A 118 -20.64 -4.28 -3.42
C GLU A 118 -20.18 -3.09 -4.28
N LEU A 119 -19.31 -2.27 -3.71
CA LEU A 119 -18.54 -1.24 -4.41
C LEU A 119 -17.06 -1.65 -4.40
N LEU A 120 -16.51 -1.91 -5.58
CA LEU A 120 -15.13 -2.34 -5.75
C LEU A 120 -14.29 -1.20 -6.32
N PHE A 121 -13.30 -0.78 -5.55
CA PHE A 121 -12.29 0.17 -5.98
C PHE A 121 -11.09 -0.55 -6.59
N PHE A 122 -10.59 -0.05 -7.71
CA PHE A 122 -9.40 -0.53 -8.38
C PHE A 122 -8.37 0.60 -8.44
N ILE A 123 -7.11 0.31 -8.09
CA ILE A 123 -6.06 1.33 -8.03
C ILE A 123 -5.43 1.65 -9.39
N ASN A 124 -5.86 0.99 -10.46
CA ASN A 124 -5.58 1.35 -11.85
C ASN A 124 -6.66 0.83 -12.79
N GLY A 125 -6.76 1.45 -13.99
CA GLY A 125 -7.80 1.15 -14.97
C GLY A 125 -7.65 -0.23 -15.60
N LYS A 126 -6.42 -0.73 -15.77
CA LYS A 126 -6.16 -2.06 -16.34
C LYS A 126 -6.72 -3.17 -15.45
N MET A 127 -6.51 -3.06 -14.13
CA MET A 127 -7.08 -4.03 -13.18
C MET A 127 -8.61 -4.05 -13.24
N GLU A 128 -9.24 -2.88 -13.30
CA GLU A 128 -10.70 -2.76 -13.40
C GLU A 128 -11.20 -3.40 -14.70
N ALA A 129 -10.59 -3.08 -15.83
CA ALA A 129 -10.96 -3.64 -17.14
C ALA A 129 -10.79 -5.17 -17.17
N ASN A 130 -9.68 -5.70 -16.69
CA ASN A 130 -9.42 -7.14 -16.60
C ASN A 130 -10.47 -7.84 -15.70
N PHE A 131 -10.77 -7.23 -14.55
CA PHE A 131 -11.79 -7.75 -13.64
C PHE A 131 -13.16 -7.81 -14.31
N ARG A 132 -13.62 -6.73 -14.93
CA ARG A 132 -14.92 -6.69 -15.63
C ARG A 132 -15.00 -7.70 -16.77
N ALA A 133 -13.93 -7.84 -17.55
CA ALA A 133 -13.86 -8.82 -18.64
C ALA A 133 -13.92 -10.28 -18.15
N SER A 134 -13.52 -10.55 -16.91
CA SER A 134 -13.53 -11.89 -16.33
C SER A 134 -14.91 -12.36 -15.86
N ILE A 135 -15.94 -11.47 -15.87
CA ILE A 135 -17.29 -11.77 -15.37
C ILE A 135 -18.33 -11.58 -16.46
N THR A 136 -19.00 -12.66 -16.84
CA THR A 136 -20.06 -12.60 -17.86
C THR A 136 -21.26 -13.49 -17.43
N PRO A 137 -22.48 -12.94 -17.34
CA PRO A 137 -22.85 -11.53 -17.51
C PRO A 137 -22.40 -10.67 -16.31
N TRP A 138 -22.17 -9.38 -16.58
CA TRP A 138 -21.80 -8.44 -15.52
C TRP A 138 -22.95 -8.20 -14.54
N PRO A 139 -22.74 -8.41 -13.20
CA PRO A 139 -23.80 -8.31 -12.21
C PRO A 139 -24.01 -6.84 -11.75
N SER A 140 -24.37 -5.95 -12.69
CA SER A 140 -24.48 -4.49 -12.44
C SER A 140 -25.48 -4.10 -11.34
N SER A 141 -26.46 -4.95 -11.05
CA SER A 141 -27.41 -4.72 -9.95
C SER A 141 -26.81 -4.97 -8.55
N ILE A 142 -25.67 -5.66 -8.49
CA ILE A 142 -25.00 -6.08 -7.24
C ILE A 142 -23.67 -5.37 -7.07
N VAL A 143 -22.86 -5.28 -8.14
CA VAL A 143 -21.48 -4.82 -8.09
C VAL A 143 -21.30 -3.55 -8.91
N ARG A 144 -20.72 -2.54 -8.27
CA ARG A 144 -20.19 -1.33 -8.93
C ARG A 144 -18.67 -1.35 -8.87
N THR A 145 -18.03 -0.78 -9.88
CA THR A 145 -16.58 -0.60 -9.91
C THR A 145 -16.23 0.86 -10.13
N GLU A 146 -15.13 1.29 -9.52
CA GLU A 146 -14.58 2.64 -9.67
C GLU A 146 -13.05 2.54 -9.67
N VAL A 147 -12.41 3.32 -10.53
CA VAL A 147 -10.95 3.47 -10.49
C VAL A 147 -10.58 4.60 -9.54
N ILE A 148 -9.67 4.30 -8.62
CA ILE A 148 -9.17 5.23 -7.61
C ILE A 148 -7.65 5.22 -7.61
N ARG A 149 -7.05 6.17 -6.90
CA ARG A 149 -5.62 6.14 -6.56
C ARG A 149 -5.44 5.80 -5.09
N PRO A 150 -4.30 5.22 -4.69
CA PRO A 150 -3.99 5.08 -3.27
C PRO A 150 -3.99 6.43 -2.56
N ILE A 151 -4.63 6.49 -1.40
CA ILE A 151 -4.67 7.72 -0.61
C ILE A 151 -3.26 8.10 -0.17
N MET A 152 -2.90 9.36 -0.39
CA MET A 152 -1.65 9.97 0.04
C MET A 152 -1.94 11.18 0.91
N GLN A 153 -1.08 11.48 1.87
CA GLN A 153 -1.18 12.67 2.72
C GLN A 153 0.06 13.52 2.53
N GLU A 154 -0.12 14.79 2.15
CA GLU A 154 0.98 15.69 1.80
C GLU A 154 1.96 15.87 2.96
N ASP A 155 1.45 16.07 4.16
CA ASP A 155 2.24 16.26 5.38
C ASP A 155 3.11 15.06 5.76
N LYS A 156 2.70 13.87 5.33
CA LYS A 156 3.49 12.64 5.52
C LYS A 156 4.54 12.42 4.42
N LEU A 157 4.39 13.07 3.28
CA LEU A 157 5.31 12.92 2.15
C LEU A 157 6.34 14.03 2.07
N LYS A 158 5.92 15.27 2.33
CA LYS A 158 6.74 16.46 2.14
C LYS A 158 8.00 16.45 2.98
N MET A 159 9.12 16.71 2.34
CA MET A 159 10.39 16.97 2.98
C MET A 159 10.82 18.42 2.75
N ASP A 160 11.23 19.05 3.83
CA ASP A 160 11.83 20.38 3.80
C ASP A 160 13.00 20.39 4.82
N PRO A 161 14.25 20.57 4.37
CA PRO A 161 14.67 20.75 2.97
C PRO A 161 14.48 19.48 2.10
N LEU A 162 14.52 19.68 0.78
CA LEU A 162 14.52 18.57 -0.19
C LEU A 162 15.70 17.62 0.06
N PRO A 163 15.58 16.33 -0.28
CA PRO A 163 16.63 15.35 -0.05
C PRO A 163 17.89 15.68 -0.83
N SER A 164 19.04 15.50 -0.19
CA SER A 164 20.38 15.69 -0.76
C SER A 164 21.22 14.40 -0.67
N GLY A 165 20.56 13.25 -0.57
CA GLY A 165 21.23 11.96 -0.51
C GLY A 165 22.02 11.63 -1.79
N ASP A 166 22.95 10.69 -1.65
CA ASP A 166 23.86 10.26 -2.73
C ASP A 166 23.62 8.78 -3.15
N MET A 167 22.67 8.09 -2.51
CA MET A 167 22.49 6.66 -2.67
C MET A 167 21.49 6.29 -3.77
N ILE A 168 21.76 5.18 -4.44
CA ILE A 168 20.84 4.53 -5.38
C ILE A 168 20.02 3.53 -4.57
N THR A 169 18.72 3.74 -4.46
CA THR A 169 17.89 3.06 -3.45
C THR A 169 16.88 2.10 -4.04
N LEU A 170 16.76 0.91 -3.43
CA LEU A 170 15.65 -0.04 -3.64
C LEU A 170 14.88 -0.23 -2.34
N VAL A 171 13.59 0.07 -2.34
CA VAL A 171 12.71 -0.14 -1.18
C VAL A 171 12.01 -1.48 -1.27
N ASN A 172 11.95 -2.20 -0.15
CA ASN A 172 11.35 -3.53 -0.04
C ASN A 172 12.04 -4.56 -0.95
N ALA A 173 13.34 -4.80 -0.70
CA ALA A 173 14.26 -5.55 -1.55
C ALA A 173 13.97 -7.06 -1.57
N ASN A 174 12.85 -7.46 -2.17
CA ASN A 174 12.47 -8.85 -2.42
C ASN A 174 12.55 -9.21 -3.91
N VAL A 175 12.34 -10.49 -4.24
CA VAL A 175 12.44 -11.00 -5.61
C VAL A 175 11.46 -10.31 -6.57
N ASN A 176 10.23 -10.01 -6.12
CA ASN A 176 9.24 -9.33 -6.96
C ASN A 176 9.58 -7.85 -7.19
N LYS A 177 10.29 -7.24 -6.25
CA LYS A 177 10.79 -5.86 -6.36
C LYS A 177 12.15 -5.75 -7.05
N GLY A 178 12.72 -6.89 -7.53
CA GLY A 178 13.91 -6.91 -8.36
C GLY A 178 15.21 -6.83 -7.59
N VAL A 179 15.30 -7.42 -6.38
CA VAL A 179 16.52 -7.42 -5.57
C VAL A 179 17.74 -8.00 -6.30
N HIS A 180 17.56 -9.02 -7.15
CA HIS A 180 18.67 -9.61 -7.91
C HIS A 180 19.24 -8.64 -8.94
N GLN A 181 18.36 -7.88 -9.62
CA GLN A 181 18.80 -6.85 -10.57
C GLN A 181 19.51 -5.70 -9.84
N PHE A 182 18.99 -5.27 -8.71
CA PHE A 182 19.63 -4.25 -7.87
C PHE A 182 21.06 -4.66 -7.49
N ILE A 183 21.28 -5.92 -7.08
CA ILE A 183 22.60 -6.44 -6.74
C ILE A 183 23.50 -6.55 -7.98
N GLU A 184 22.95 -6.94 -9.13
CA GLU A 184 23.70 -6.98 -10.38
C GLU A 184 24.19 -5.59 -10.79
N LEU A 185 23.35 -4.57 -10.68
CA LEU A 185 23.74 -3.19 -10.91
C LEU A 185 24.84 -2.75 -9.94
N ALA A 186 24.71 -3.07 -8.65
CA ALA A 186 25.71 -2.73 -7.65
C ALA A 186 27.09 -3.38 -7.94
N LYS A 187 27.12 -4.63 -8.40
CA LYS A 187 28.37 -5.32 -8.83
C LYS A 187 29.03 -4.63 -10.01
N ARG A 188 28.23 -4.18 -10.98
CA ARG A 188 28.70 -3.53 -12.22
C ARG A 188 29.06 -2.06 -12.04
N MET A 189 28.66 -1.46 -10.92
CA MET A 189 28.90 -0.04 -10.58
C MET A 189 29.58 0.05 -9.19
N PRO A 190 30.82 -0.48 -9.01
CA PRO A 190 31.46 -0.61 -7.70
C PRO A 190 31.74 0.74 -7.02
N ASP A 191 31.88 1.81 -7.81
CA ASP A 191 32.15 3.17 -7.33
C ASP A 191 30.86 3.91 -6.87
N ARG A 192 29.70 3.27 -6.98
CA ARG A 192 28.42 3.84 -6.57
C ARG A 192 27.96 3.25 -5.25
N ARG A 193 27.22 4.06 -4.47
CA ARG A 193 26.64 3.65 -3.20
C ARG A 193 25.19 3.22 -3.40
N PHE A 194 24.88 2.02 -2.94
CA PHE A 194 23.54 1.45 -3.05
C PHE A 194 22.92 1.27 -1.66
N LEU A 195 21.61 1.58 -1.54
CA LEU A 195 20.83 1.43 -0.32
C LEU A 195 19.68 0.45 -0.56
N GLY A 196 19.74 -0.71 0.07
CA GLY A 196 18.66 -1.69 0.05
C GLY A 196 17.85 -1.67 1.34
N ILE A 197 16.52 -1.58 1.22
CA ILE A 197 15.64 -1.66 2.38
C ILE A 197 15.13 -3.07 2.52
N VAL A 198 15.48 -3.72 3.64
CA VAL A 198 15.08 -5.10 3.93
C VAL A 198 13.55 -5.22 3.91
N PRO A 199 12.98 -6.25 3.28
CA PRO A 199 11.54 -6.42 3.22
C PRO A 199 10.89 -6.44 4.60
N TYR A 200 9.77 -5.75 4.75
CA TYR A 200 8.95 -5.80 5.97
C TYR A 200 7.95 -6.98 5.93
N TYR A 201 7.57 -7.42 4.74
CA TYR A 201 6.64 -8.54 4.52
C TYR A 201 7.19 -9.53 3.48
N GLY A 202 6.70 -10.75 3.51
CA GLY A 202 7.21 -11.83 2.67
C GLY A 202 8.48 -12.46 3.27
N GLU A 203 9.40 -12.90 2.42
CA GLU A 203 10.70 -13.38 2.86
C GLU A 203 11.55 -12.20 3.33
N MET A 204 11.86 -12.17 4.62
CA MET A 204 12.76 -11.18 5.23
C MET A 204 14.24 -11.55 5.02
N TRP A 205 14.56 -12.08 3.86
CA TRP A 205 15.90 -12.44 3.47
C TRP A 205 16.37 -11.55 2.33
N VAL A 206 17.62 -11.12 2.41
CA VAL A 206 18.31 -10.43 1.32
C VAL A 206 19.48 -11.27 0.85
N PRO A 207 19.71 -11.35 -0.48
CA PRO A 207 20.83 -12.11 -0.99
C PRO A 207 22.17 -11.45 -0.63
N PRO A 208 23.28 -12.21 -0.64
CA PRO A 208 24.62 -11.64 -0.54
C PRO A 208 24.84 -10.54 -1.58
N ALA A 209 25.43 -9.44 -1.15
CA ALA A 209 25.64 -8.26 -1.98
C ALA A 209 27.11 -7.80 -1.92
N PRO A 210 27.61 -7.04 -2.91
CA PRO A 210 28.94 -6.43 -2.87
C PRO A 210 29.03 -5.36 -1.78
N GLY A 211 30.28 -4.97 -1.43
CA GLY A 211 30.55 -4.07 -0.30
C GLY A 211 30.02 -2.63 -0.46
N ASN A 212 29.62 -2.23 -1.66
CA ASN A 212 29.00 -0.94 -1.94
C ASN A 212 27.47 -0.92 -1.71
N VAL A 213 26.88 -2.01 -1.21
CA VAL A 213 25.46 -2.11 -0.84
C VAL A 213 25.31 -2.04 0.68
N GLU A 214 24.62 -1.02 1.17
CA GLU A 214 24.18 -0.91 2.55
C GLU A 214 22.75 -1.46 2.68
N TRP A 215 22.52 -2.33 3.68
CA TRP A 215 21.20 -2.84 4.01
C TRP A 215 20.69 -2.20 5.29
N ILE A 216 19.50 -1.61 5.25
CA ILE A 216 18.84 -1.10 6.46
C ILE A 216 17.44 -1.72 6.60
N LYS A 217 16.93 -1.70 7.83
CA LYS A 217 15.57 -2.12 8.13
C LYS A 217 14.58 -1.11 7.53
N PHE A 218 13.36 -1.57 7.28
CA PHE A 218 12.25 -0.70 6.93
C PHE A 218 12.01 0.34 8.05
N ASP A 219 11.71 1.57 7.64
CA ASP A 219 11.34 2.68 8.52
C ASP A 219 9.89 3.08 8.21
N ASP A 220 9.07 3.25 9.22
CA ASP A 220 7.67 3.65 9.09
C ASP A 220 7.52 5.06 8.50
N ASP A 221 8.52 5.92 8.68
CA ASP A 221 8.64 7.20 8.00
C ASP A 221 9.56 7.08 6.79
N VAL A 222 8.96 6.89 5.62
CA VAL A 222 9.69 6.75 4.36
C VAL A 222 10.63 7.91 4.07
N ARG A 223 10.38 9.10 4.64
CA ARG A 223 11.24 10.28 4.49
C ARG A 223 12.66 10.02 5.01
N ASN A 224 12.83 9.20 6.05
CA ASN A 224 14.15 8.85 6.57
C ASN A 224 14.97 8.04 5.56
N ILE A 225 14.31 7.24 4.71
CA ILE A 225 14.92 6.52 3.60
C ILE A 225 15.21 7.50 2.46
N LEU A 226 14.23 8.29 2.06
CA LEU A 226 14.31 9.19 0.92
C LEU A 226 15.33 10.31 1.12
N LYS A 227 15.58 10.77 2.35
CA LYS A 227 16.67 11.73 2.67
C LYS A 227 18.05 11.27 2.21
N ARG A 228 18.27 9.95 2.14
CA ARG A 228 19.53 9.34 1.73
C ARG A 228 19.58 9.01 0.23
N THR A 229 18.43 9.10 -0.43
CA THR A 229 18.20 8.67 -1.81
C THR A 229 18.51 9.80 -2.80
N ARG A 230 19.39 9.53 -3.76
CA ARG A 230 19.61 10.34 -4.95
C ARG A 230 18.75 9.86 -6.12
N ILE A 231 18.66 8.54 -6.30
CA ILE A 231 17.92 7.87 -7.38
C ILE A 231 17.14 6.72 -6.77
N LEU A 232 15.83 6.66 -7.06
CA LEU A 232 15.02 5.50 -6.70
C LEU A 232 14.98 4.50 -7.86
N LEU A 233 15.32 3.24 -7.59
CA LEU A 233 15.13 2.14 -8.54
C LEU A 233 13.84 1.38 -8.23
N LEU A 234 13.08 1.10 -9.29
CA LEU A 234 11.86 0.30 -9.24
C LEU A 234 11.94 -0.86 -10.25
N PRO A 235 12.89 -1.82 -10.09
CA PRO A 235 13.10 -2.93 -11.02
C PRO A 235 12.10 -4.07 -10.80
N SER A 236 10.87 -3.72 -10.49
CA SER A 236 9.81 -4.65 -10.09
C SER A 236 9.35 -5.52 -11.26
N LYS A 237 8.98 -6.77 -10.95
CA LYS A 237 8.24 -7.63 -11.89
C LYS A 237 6.79 -7.16 -12.05
N TYR A 238 6.24 -6.65 -10.98
CA TYR A 238 4.87 -6.19 -10.89
C TYR A 238 4.77 -4.92 -10.03
N GLU A 239 4.07 -3.93 -10.53
CA GLU A 239 3.64 -2.76 -9.77
C GLU A 239 2.21 -2.38 -10.17
N SER A 240 1.33 -2.45 -9.23
CA SER A 240 -0.06 -2.02 -9.42
C SER A 240 -0.22 -0.50 -9.45
N PHE A 241 0.60 0.21 -8.68
CA PHE A 241 0.62 1.68 -8.64
C PHE A 241 2.01 2.25 -8.38
N GLY A 242 2.84 1.58 -7.56
CA GLY A 242 4.19 2.07 -7.25
C GLY A 242 4.20 3.25 -6.29
N ARG A 243 3.50 3.17 -5.15
CA ARG A 243 3.39 4.23 -4.14
C ARG A 243 4.74 4.90 -3.82
N ILE A 244 5.81 4.10 -3.65
CA ILE A 244 7.17 4.62 -3.36
C ILE A 244 7.72 5.53 -4.47
N ALA A 245 7.34 5.28 -5.74
CA ALA A 245 7.74 6.16 -6.84
C ALA A 245 7.07 7.54 -6.71
N VAL A 246 5.79 7.59 -6.32
CA VAL A 246 5.09 8.86 -6.03
C VAL A 246 5.78 9.61 -4.88
N GLU A 247 6.09 8.91 -3.79
CA GLU A 247 6.76 9.47 -2.60
C GLU A 247 8.14 10.07 -2.94
N ALA A 248 8.91 9.39 -3.80
CA ALA A 248 10.19 9.87 -4.30
C ALA A 248 10.02 11.08 -5.23
N MET A 249 9.17 10.98 -6.25
CA MET A 249 8.96 12.04 -7.24
C MET A 249 8.33 13.30 -6.64
N PHE A 250 7.47 13.17 -5.63
CA PHE A 250 6.94 14.31 -4.88
C PHE A 250 8.06 15.14 -4.23
N ASN A 251 9.12 14.47 -3.81
CA ASN A 251 10.33 15.07 -3.24
C ASN A 251 11.45 15.28 -4.29
N LYS A 252 11.11 15.33 -5.57
CA LYS A 252 12.03 15.56 -6.68
C LYS A 252 13.18 14.55 -6.80
N ILE A 253 13.00 13.33 -6.33
CA ILE A 253 13.95 12.24 -6.53
C ILE A 253 13.62 11.55 -7.87
N PRO A 254 14.56 11.50 -8.83
CA PRO A 254 14.38 10.76 -10.07
C PRO A 254 14.11 9.27 -9.83
N VAL A 255 13.18 8.71 -10.61
CA VAL A 255 12.78 7.31 -10.55
C VAL A 255 13.14 6.61 -11.87
N ILE A 256 13.88 5.51 -11.77
CA ILE A 256 14.12 4.59 -12.88
C ILE A 256 13.27 3.35 -12.62
N TYR A 257 12.45 2.95 -13.58
CA TYR A 257 11.48 1.87 -13.37
C TYR A 257 11.49 0.84 -14.50
N SER A 258 11.11 -0.41 -14.18
CA SER A 258 10.84 -1.41 -15.20
C SER A 258 9.65 -1.01 -16.02
N LYS A 259 9.79 -0.94 -17.35
CA LYS A 259 8.64 -0.84 -18.24
C LYS A 259 7.95 -2.18 -18.39
N SER A 260 6.66 -2.18 -18.65
CA SER A 260 5.88 -3.37 -18.97
C SER A 260 6.44 -4.08 -20.18
N ASP A 261 6.47 -5.40 -20.11
CA ASP A 261 6.80 -6.25 -21.25
C ASP A 261 5.52 -6.94 -21.74
N PRO A 262 4.95 -6.50 -22.88
CA PRO A 262 3.73 -7.09 -23.41
C PRO A 262 3.92 -8.54 -23.91
N THR A 263 5.18 -8.98 -24.02
CA THR A 263 5.52 -10.35 -24.43
C THR A 263 5.72 -11.28 -23.24
N ALA A 264 5.75 -10.74 -22.01
CA ALA A 264 5.90 -11.55 -20.81
C ALA A 264 4.68 -12.47 -20.63
N PRO A 265 4.87 -13.77 -20.44
CA PRO A 265 3.76 -14.74 -20.39
C PRO A 265 2.98 -14.70 -19.08
N ALA A 266 3.36 -13.90 -18.10
CA ALA A 266 2.73 -13.84 -16.79
C ALA A 266 1.93 -12.54 -16.59
N PRO A 267 0.72 -12.60 -16.02
CA PRO A 267 0.05 -11.41 -15.52
C PRO A 267 0.90 -10.82 -14.40
N GLY A 268 1.17 -9.56 -14.46
CA GLY A 268 2.03 -8.88 -13.50
C GLY A 268 3.02 -8.01 -14.27
N THR A 269 2.58 -6.81 -14.55
CA THR A 269 3.36 -5.84 -15.30
C THR A 269 3.45 -4.57 -14.47
N THR A 270 4.23 -3.63 -14.91
CA THR A 270 4.34 -2.30 -14.32
C THR A 270 3.34 -1.32 -14.93
N GLU A 271 2.35 -1.80 -15.70
CA GLU A 271 1.32 -0.99 -16.36
C GLU A 271 0.63 -0.01 -15.41
N GLY A 272 0.39 -0.40 -14.16
CA GLY A 272 -0.22 0.50 -13.17
C GLY A 272 0.65 1.69 -12.80
N VAL A 273 1.98 1.60 -12.90
CA VAL A 273 2.89 2.73 -12.79
C VAL A 273 2.87 3.55 -14.09
N GLU A 274 2.87 2.88 -15.24
CA GLU A 274 2.91 3.52 -16.55
C GLU A 274 1.69 4.40 -16.83
N GLU A 275 0.53 4.08 -16.24
CA GLU A 275 -0.68 4.90 -16.35
C GLU A 275 -0.49 6.35 -15.84
N TRP A 276 0.42 6.56 -14.88
CA TRP A 276 0.59 7.88 -14.27
C TRP A 276 1.99 8.48 -14.37
N ILE A 277 3.06 7.65 -14.43
CA ILE A 277 4.45 8.13 -14.34
C ILE A 277 4.89 8.92 -15.60
N THR A 278 4.29 8.62 -16.74
CA THR A 278 4.47 9.30 -18.04
C THR A 278 5.94 9.69 -18.31
N SER A 279 6.22 10.99 -18.51
CA SER A 279 7.58 11.52 -18.72
C SER A 279 8.37 11.75 -17.41
N GLY A 280 7.72 11.61 -16.24
CA GLY A 280 8.36 11.86 -14.95
C GLY A 280 9.39 10.81 -14.54
N GLY A 281 9.21 9.56 -14.97
CA GLY A 281 10.16 8.46 -14.71
C GLY A 281 11.01 8.11 -15.92
N ILE A 282 12.06 7.30 -15.70
CA ILE A 282 12.94 6.77 -16.75
C ILE A 282 12.64 5.30 -16.95
N PRO A 283 12.00 4.90 -18.08
CA PRO A 283 11.67 3.49 -18.33
C PRO A 283 12.90 2.70 -18.80
N CYS A 284 13.12 1.52 -18.21
CA CYS A 284 14.16 0.59 -18.62
C CYS A 284 13.57 -0.82 -18.80
N ALA A 285 14.06 -1.57 -19.78
CA ALA A 285 13.74 -2.98 -19.89
C ALA A 285 14.34 -3.72 -18.69
N ARG A 286 13.53 -4.55 -18.04
CA ARG A 286 13.91 -5.17 -16.77
C ARG A 286 15.13 -6.09 -16.89
N ASP A 287 15.26 -6.79 -18.01
CA ASP A 287 16.32 -7.76 -18.33
C ASP A 287 17.53 -7.15 -19.04
N ARG A 288 17.63 -5.83 -19.12
CA ARG A 288 18.69 -5.08 -19.79
C ARG A 288 19.45 -4.20 -18.80
N PRO A 289 20.39 -4.76 -18.01
CA PRO A 289 21.15 -3.99 -17.02
C PRO A 289 21.86 -2.76 -17.59
N GLU A 290 22.28 -2.82 -18.87
CA GLU A 290 22.93 -1.71 -19.57
C GLU A 290 22.07 -0.47 -19.59
N GLN A 291 20.76 -0.59 -19.90
CA GLN A 291 19.83 0.55 -19.91
C GLN A 291 19.73 1.23 -18.54
N TRP A 292 19.77 0.44 -17.46
CA TRP A 292 19.75 0.95 -16.10
C TRP A 292 21.07 1.68 -15.76
N ILE A 293 22.20 1.14 -16.16
CA ILE A 293 23.52 1.75 -15.97
C ILE A 293 23.59 3.08 -16.73
N ASP A 294 23.15 3.09 -17.98
CA ASP A 294 23.11 4.32 -18.81
C ASP A 294 22.22 5.37 -18.18
N ALA A 295 21.02 5.00 -17.71
CA ALA A 295 20.09 5.90 -17.06
C ALA A 295 20.65 6.47 -15.74
N ILE A 296 21.30 5.64 -14.92
CA ILE A 296 21.95 6.07 -13.68
C ILE A 296 23.09 7.04 -14.00
N THR A 297 23.92 6.71 -14.99
CA THR A 297 25.08 7.53 -15.39
C THR A 297 24.66 8.87 -15.99
N ALA A 298 23.61 8.87 -16.79
CA ALA A 298 23.06 10.12 -17.34
C ALA A 298 22.61 11.13 -16.25
N LEU A 299 22.17 10.62 -15.10
CA LEU A 299 21.78 11.44 -13.95
C LEU A 299 22.97 12.02 -13.15
N ASP A 300 24.23 11.77 -13.59
CA ASP A 300 25.40 12.47 -13.05
C ASP A 300 25.50 13.90 -13.60
N ASP A 301 25.01 14.11 -14.82
CA ASP A 301 24.91 15.45 -15.38
C ASP A 301 23.88 16.28 -14.59
N PRO A 302 24.30 17.39 -13.97
CA PRO A 302 23.40 18.20 -13.15
C PRO A 302 22.25 18.83 -13.94
N VAL A 303 22.41 19.05 -15.25
CA VAL A 303 21.35 19.58 -16.12
C VAL A 303 20.29 18.51 -16.34
N VAL A 304 20.70 17.29 -16.69
CA VAL A 304 19.80 16.13 -16.85
C VAL A 304 19.09 15.82 -15.53
N TYR A 305 19.81 15.86 -14.42
CA TYR A 305 19.22 15.63 -13.11
C TYR A 305 18.13 16.66 -12.77
N ALA A 306 18.42 17.94 -12.96
CA ALA A 306 17.47 19.03 -12.72
C ALA A 306 16.24 18.95 -13.64
N GLU A 307 16.42 18.60 -14.91
CA GLU A 307 15.31 18.35 -15.84
C GLU A 307 14.39 17.22 -15.32
N ARG A 308 14.97 16.10 -14.86
CA ARG A 308 14.20 14.99 -14.30
C ARG A 308 13.45 15.36 -13.01
N GLN A 309 14.03 16.23 -12.19
CA GLN A 309 13.34 16.77 -11.01
C GLN A 309 12.09 17.58 -11.39
N GLU A 310 12.16 18.42 -12.41
CA GLU A 310 11.01 19.22 -12.85
C GLU A 310 9.95 18.35 -13.57
N LEU A 311 10.36 17.36 -14.36
CA LEU A 311 9.43 16.39 -14.95
C LEU A 311 8.71 15.56 -13.85
N SER A 312 9.42 15.15 -12.81
CA SER A 312 8.83 14.48 -11.65
C SER A 312 7.78 15.34 -10.96
N LYS A 313 8.11 16.61 -10.70
CA LYS A 313 7.19 17.58 -10.11
C LYS A 313 5.93 17.77 -10.97
N THR A 314 6.09 17.97 -12.27
CA THR A 314 4.98 18.12 -13.20
C THR A 314 4.07 16.91 -13.22
N CYS A 315 4.66 15.71 -13.26
CA CYS A 315 3.93 14.47 -13.23
C CYS A 315 3.05 14.35 -11.97
N ILE A 316 3.63 14.61 -10.80
CA ILE A 316 2.90 14.54 -9.52
C ILE A 316 1.83 15.61 -9.42
N SER A 317 2.10 16.83 -9.86
CA SER A 317 1.11 17.93 -9.83
C SER A 317 -0.14 17.64 -10.66
N ASN A 318 0.00 16.86 -11.72
CA ASN A 318 -1.11 16.47 -12.60
C ASN A 318 -1.97 15.33 -12.01
N MET A 319 -1.57 14.72 -10.91
CA MET A 319 -2.26 13.55 -10.36
C MET A 319 -3.40 13.87 -9.39
N ASP A 320 -3.47 15.09 -8.85
CA ASP A 320 -4.46 15.51 -7.83
C ASP A 320 -4.59 14.50 -6.66
N LEU A 321 -3.43 14.06 -6.14
CA LEU A 321 -3.34 12.93 -5.19
C LEU A 321 -3.99 13.20 -3.83
N PHE A 322 -4.01 14.48 -3.40
CA PHE A 322 -4.35 14.82 -2.03
C PHE A 322 -5.85 15.01 -1.80
N THR A 323 -6.65 15.07 -2.87
CA THR A 323 -8.12 15.08 -2.81
C THR A 323 -8.74 13.69 -2.80
N GLU A 324 -7.93 12.65 -3.07
CA GLU A 324 -8.42 11.29 -3.27
C GLU A 324 -9.12 10.70 -2.04
N ALA A 325 -8.63 11.01 -0.83
CA ALA A 325 -9.28 10.57 0.40
C ALA A 325 -10.72 11.08 0.50
N ALA A 326 -10.93 12.36 0.21
CA ALA A 326 -12.24 12.99 0.21
C ALA A 326 -13.14 12.39 -0.88
N ARG A 327 -12.61 12.22 -2.10
CA ARG A 327 -13.35 11.62 -3.23
C ARG A 327 -13.80 10.19 -2.94
N ILE A 328 -12.94 9.36 -2.34
CA ILE A 328 -13.30 8.00 -1.96
C ILE A 328 -14.35 8.00 -0.84
N ALA A 329 -14.20 8.86 0.16
CA ALA A 329 -15.17 8.98 1.24
C ALA A 329 -16.56 9.39 0.71
N ASP A 330 -16.64 10.34 -0.23
CA ASP A 330 -17.88 10.75 -0.90
C ASP A 330 -18.55 9.55 -1.60
N LYS A 331 -17.77 8.72 -2.30
CA LYS A 331 -18.27 7.51 -2.97
C LYS A 331 -18.81 6.48 -1.97
N VAL A 332 -18.09 6.26 -0.87
CA VAL A 332 -18.54 5.37 0.22
C VAL A 332 -19.85 5.87 0.84
N GLU A 333 -19.93 7.16 1.17
CA GLU A 333 -21.13 7.76 1.74
C GLU A 333 -22.33 7.68 0.80
N SER A 334 -22.12 7.96 -0.51
CA SER A 334 -23.18 7.85 -1.52
C SER A 334 -23.65 6.40 -1.64
N PHE A 335 -22.71 5.46 -1.73
CA PHE A 335 -23.03 4.05 -1.85
C PHE A 335 -23.86 3.53 -0.65
N VAL A 336 -23.50 3.92 0.58
CA VAL A 336 -24.28 3.55 1.79
C VAL A 336 -25.66 4.19 1.80
N ARG A 337 -25.78 5.44 1.38
CA ARG A 337 -27.05 6.15 1.30
C ARG A 337 -28.02 5.50 0.30
N GLU A 338 -27.49 4.98 -0.80
CA GLU A 338 -28.27 4.26 -1.82
C GLU A 338 -28.59 2.82 -1.43
N ASN A 339 -27.86 2.25 -0.47
CA ASN A 339 -28.03 0.88 0.02
C ASN A 339 -28.21 0.87 1.54
N PRO A 340 -29.30 1.48 2.06
CA PRO A 340 -29.52 1.59 3.50
C PRO A 340 -29.74 0.21 4.13
N VAL A 341 -29.21 0.04 5.33
CA VAL A 341 -29.44 -1.18 6.14
C VAL A 341 -30.05 -0.84 7.48
N THR A 342 -30.94 -1.69 7.94
CA THR A 342 -31.47 -1.62 9.30
C THR A 342 -30.45 -2.24 10.24
N VAL A 343 -29.86 -1.41 11.11
CA VAL A 343 -28.96 -1.89 12.17
C VAL A 343 -29.73 -2.06 13.46
N LYS A 344 -29.52 -3.17 14.15
CA LYS A 344 -30.06 -3.35 15.50
C LYS A 344 -29.36 -2.33 16.41
N THR A 345 -30.11 -1.40 16.97
CA THR A 345 -29.64 -0.52 18.04
C THR A 345 -29.58 -1.35 19.32
N THR A 346 -28.44 -1.96 19.60
CA THR A 346 -28.19 -2.40 20.97
C THR A 346 -28.02 -1.14 21.82
N HIS A 347 -28.96 -0.87 22.70
CA HIS A 347 -28.77 0.11 23.77
C HIS A 347 -27.68 -0.44 24.68
N SER A 348 -26.43 -0.16 24.38
CA SER A 348 -25.37 -0.28 25.36
C SER A 348 -25.63 0.80 26.42
N ALA A 349 -26.15 0.39 27.55
CA ALA A 349 -26.08 1.19 28.78
C ALA A 349 -24.65 1.72 28.86
N GLY A 350 -24.51 3.04 28.90
CA GLY A 350 -23.23 3.73 28.82
C GLY A 350 -22.21 3.15 29.79
N VAL A 351 -21.25 2.43 29.27
CA VAL A 351 -19.99 2.22 29.99
C VAL A 351 -19.25 3.55 29.91
N ALA A 352 -19.43 4.36 30.97
CA ALA A 352 -18.62 5.54 31.20
C ALA A 352 -17.15 5.11 31.12
N VAL A 353 -16.44 5.57 30.12
CA VAL A 353 -15.00 5.42 30.01
C VAL A 353 -14.44 6.23 31.19
N ARG A 354 -14.15 5.56 32.31
CA ARG A 354 -13.33 6.15 33.36
C ARG A 354 -12.00 6.54 32.72
N GLY A 355 -11.61 7.80 32.94
CA GLY A 355 -10.47 8.44 32.34
C GLY A 355 -9.26 7.52 32.29
N VAL A 356 -8.82 7.22 31.11
CA VAL A 356 -7.54 6.59 30.85
C VAL A 356 -6.50 7.68 31.07
N THR A 357 -5.74 7.57 32.15
CA THR A 357 -4.52 8.32 32.35
C THR A 357 -3.66 8.17 31.09
N PRO A 358 -3.02 9.23 30.57
CA PRO A 358 -2.17 9.12 29.39
C PRO A 358 -1.14 8.02 29.62
N ALA A 359 -1.18 7.00 28.78
CA ALA A 359 -0.22 5.92 28.82
C ALA A 359 1.20 6.49 28.75
N ALA A 360 2.06 5.99 29.62
CA ALA A 360 3.48 6.27 29.64
C ALA A 360 4.05 6.19 28.21
N ARG A 361 4.90 7.16 27.87
CA ARG A 361 5.64 7.20 26.60
C ARG A 361 6.16 5.80 26.27
N MET A 362 5.76 5.28 25.11
CA MET A 362 6.39 4.08 24.57
C MET A 362 7.90 4.30 24.50
N PRO A 363 8.72 3.30 24.80
CA PRO A 363 10.17 3.40 24.63
C PRO A 363 10.45 3.82 23.18
N GLN A 364 11.20 4.91 23.02
CA GLN A 364 11.71 5.31 21.70
C GLN A 364 12.50 4.13 21.11
N ALA A 365 12.23 3.82 19.85
CA ALA A 365 13.07 2.89 19.11
C ALA A 365 14.54 3.36 19.21
N PRO A 366 15.49 2.45 19.33
CA PRO A 366 16.90 2.82 19.39
C PRO A 366 17.27 3.62 18.14
N PRO A 367 18.21 4.59 18.25
CA PRO A 367 18.53 5.49 17.16
C PRO A 367 18.92 4.71 15.90
N VAL A 368 18.39 5.14 14.77
CA VAL A 368 18.71 4.65 13.42
C VAL A 368 20.21 4.82 13.22
N GLY A 369 20.97 3.73 13.21
CA GLY A 369 22.42 3.81 13.04
C GLY A 369 23.18 2.51 13.22
N SER A 370 22.55 1.38 13.48
CA SER A 370 23.29 0.11 13.51
C SER A 370 23.50 -0.43 12.11
N VAL A 371 24.67 -0.16 11.55
CA VAL A 371 25.21 -0.83 10.38
C VAL A 371 25.35 -2.32 10.70
N LEU A 372 24.61 -3.17 10.00
CA LEU A 372 24.78 -4.62 10.10
C LEU A 372 25.97 -5.03 9.21
N GLY A 373 27.13 -5.22 9.82
CA GLY A 373 28.29 -5.83 9.15
C GLY A 373 28.05 -7.33 8.96
N PHE A 374 28.24 -7.82 7.74
CA PHE A 374 28.12 -9.24 7.42
C PHE A 374 29.45 -9.86 7.04
N SER A 375 29.79 -10.95 7.70
CA SER A 375 30.72 -11.96 7.19
C SER A 375 29.89 -13.20 6.81
N GLY A 376 29.75 -13.44 5.51
CA GLY A 376 29.32 -14.67 4.84
C GLY A 376 28.32 -15.58 5.56
N GLY A 377 27.03 -15.21 5.66
CA GLY A 377 26.01 -16.06 6.23
C GLY A 377 24.59 -15.54 6.01
N ARG A 378 23.59 -16.42 6.03
CA ARG A 378 22.17 -16.08 5.96
C ARG A 378 21.72 -15.36 7.24
N LEU A 379 21.17 -14.14 7.11
CA LEU A 379 20.54 -13.46 8.23
C LEU A 379 19.14 -14.05 8.47
N LYS A 380 18.95 -14.77 9.56
CA LYS A 380 17.63 -15.06 10.10
C LYS A 380 17.30 -14.00 11.16
N ILE A 381 16.46 -13.04 10.82
CA ILE A 381 15.91 -12.09 11.80
C ILE A 381 14.85 -12.88 12.59
N ARG A 382 15.15 -13.21 13.85
CA ARG A 382 14.10 -13.67 14.78
C ARG A 382 13.16 -12.49 15.04
N ARG A 383 11.87 -12.78 14.98
CA ARG A 383 10.76 -11.85 15.23
C ARG A 383 10.79 -11.31 16.66
#